data_921dcb1383e93e33270dc6621064fc4d
#
_entry.id   921dcb1383e93e33270dc6621064fc4d
#
_cell.length_a   1.000
_cell.length_b   1.000
_cell.length_c   1.000
_cell.angle_alpha   90.00
_cell.angle_beta   90.00
_cell.angle_gamma   90.00
#
_symmetry.space_group_name_H-M   'P 1'
#
loop_
_entity.id
_entity.type
_entity.pdbx_description
1 polymer ?
#
loop_
_entity_poly.entity_id
_entity_poly.type
_entity_poly.pdbx_seq_one_letter_code
_entity_poly.pdbx_strand_id
1 'polypeptide(L)'
;MLAPIVVDPGYRRRVPTSRRSSTRRRRSHSRRRGSSSAHRELPFVGPGERLFVLDVPYGTRVEGASWHPAVRMHLHVGRTLPAHLAPYSPGPHTLGRFLENDLNPGAPAPVPGPAEDLEPRRLQYEAADAIAARAAAGGRLFLLADEPGVGKTISAVLGASAVGDLRGAERVLVVADRPAAITIGHWCRTITALGDSGLDWVVITWDRLEKVAGHDWDVIIADEAHALRRTSTKRWKLWAKISGHGKRHDDAPFVIATTATPGHTPLELPYLAPAYAQVQDEPMTAWTSAKDPAGDFAAALERHGIALEKGRYGPTWTADATRRAEDLARVRSWLAESEPPAMLHRAAPWGPVPISGLPVALTPAEREAYEADWGEFCREMDLARRGRNTAKGRAALLRFRQKAGLLRVDSTVQWIAQQVEAERQVACSVEFVGTAADPIVDRLRATGIEVATIYGQGRFDVEAERLRFQTGKAPVCVFTTVASISLHAGETLEGGGQASTAPRVGIFHQARFSGIAGRQVTGRTHRDHQVSPWYIAYAQDTVEEQVSKVMVERIAAASDTVGGDTESLEDVAQLLGADWLPTGALTEG
;
A
#
# COMPACT_ATOMS: atom_id res chain seq x y z
N MET A 1 -18.27 -61.19 8.43
CA MET A 1 -17.53 -62.23 7.67
C MET A 1 -16.33 -61.60 7.06
N LEU A 2 -15.20 -61.90 7.64
CA LEU A 2 -13.91 -62.27 7.05
C LEU A 2 -13.30 -61.24 6.10
N ALA A 3 -12.34 -60.50 6.51
CA ALA A 3 -10.96 -60.76 6.95
C ALA A 3 -9.93 -60.77 5.78
N PRO A 4 -8.69 -60.50 6.03
CA PRO A 4 -7.74 -59.69 5.29
C PRO A 4 -6.63 -60.56 4.64
N ILE A 5 -5.76 -59.98 3.83
CA ILE A 5 -4.45 -60.58 3.43
C ILE A 5 -3.58 -59.40 2.93
N VAL A 6 -2.52 -59.09 3.54
CA VAL A 6 -1.16 -59.60 3.78
C VAL A 6 -0.13 -58.92 2.84
N VAL A 7 0.83 -58.37 3.47
CA VAL A 7 2.15 -57.79 3.16
C VAL A 7 3.02 -58.78 2.36
N ASP A 8 3.91 -58.30 1.48
CA ASP A 8 5.34 -58.66 1.57
C ASP A 8 6.24 -57.75 0.70
N PRO A 9 7.51 -57.64 1.08
CA PRO A 9 8.43 -56.60 0.64
C PRO A 9 9.52 -57.07 -0.30
N GLY A 10 10.22 -56.10 -0.90
CA GLY A 10 11.58 -56.35 -1.33
C GLY A 10 11.89 -56.20 -2.80
N TYR A 11 12.65 -55.18 -3.12
CA TYR A 11 13.80 -55.35 -4.01
C TYR A 11 14.87 -54.25 -3.76
N ARG A 12 15.99 -54.70 -3.18
CA ARG A 12 17.28 -53.98 -3.17
C ARG A 12 18.03 -54.29 -4.45
N ARG A 13 18.78 -53.29 -4.93
CA ARG A 13 20.12 -53.36 -5.60
C ARG A 13 20.21 -52.23 -6.63
N ARG A 14 21.27 -51.52 -6.85
CA ARG A 14 22.69 -51.49 -6.45
C ARG A 14 23.26 -50.13 -6.86
N VAL A 15 24.17 -49.60 -6.06
CA VAL A 15 25.11 -48.50 -6.37
C VAL A 15 26.21 -49.05 -7.31
N PRO A 16 26.81 -48.20 -8.13
CA PRO A 16 28.26 -48.20 -8.16
C PRO A 16 28.89 -46.83 -7.96
N THR A 17 29.94 -46.87 -7.21
CA THR A 17 30.92 -45.88 -6.81
C THR A 17 31.89 -45.51 -7.93
N SER A 18 32.34 -44.25 -8.01
CA SER A 18 33.77 -43.88 -8.15
C SER A 18 33.98 -42.37 -7.96
N ARG A 19 34.61 -42.04 -6.92
CA ARG A 19 35.89 -41.38 -6.64
C ARG A 19 36.32 -40.25 -7.61
N ARG A 20 36.40 -39.02 -7.12
CA ARG A 20 37.71 -38.34 -6.86
C ARG A 20 37.58 -37.09 -6.00
N SER A 21 38.49 -37.00 -5.09
CA SER A 21 38.81 -36.06 -4.05
C SER A 21 39.20 -34.68 -4.53
N SER A 22 38.75 -33.62 -3.79
CA SER A 22 39.68 -32.55 -3.40
C SER A 22 39.19 -31.91 -2.10
N THR A 23 40.00 -32.06 -1.11
CA THR A 23 39.94 -31.50 0.24
C THR A 23 40.05 -30.00 0.20
N ARG A 24 39.05 -29.28 0.75
CA ARG A 24 39.26 -27.98 1.39
C ARG A 24 38.43 -27.95 2.67
N ARG A 25 39.15 -28.14 3.78
CA ARG A 25 38.64 -27.94 5.13
C ARG A 25 38.26 -26.48 5.30
N ARG A 26 36.94 -26.20 5.38
CA ARG A 26 36.43 -25.02 6.07
C ARG A 26 35.96 -25.45 7.47
N ARG A 27 36.66 -24.99 8.48
CA ARG A 27 36.25 -25.09 9.87
C ARG A 27 34.94 -24.29 10.03
N SER A 28 33.82 -24.97 10.13
CA SER A 28 32.57 -24.41 10.62
C SER A 28 32.65 -24.37 12.12
N HIS A 29 32.89 -23.19 12.69
CA HIS A 29 32.57 -22.95 14.08
C HIS A 29 31.05 -22.86 14.19
N SER A 30 30.39 -23.99 14.40
CA SER A 30 29.04 -24.03 14.92
C SER A 30 29.06 -23.57 16.39
N ARG A 31 28.97 -22.27 16.60
CA ARG A 31 28.49 -21.78 17.89
C ARG A 31 27.01 -22.16 17.97
N ARG A 32 26.70 -23.29 18.58
CA ARG A 32 25.40 -23.53 19.20
C ARG A 32 25.18 -22.39 20.21
N ARG A 33 24.45 -21.35 19.78
CA ARG A 33 23.77 -20.44 20.71
C ARG A 33 22.68 -21.27 21.36
N GLY A 34 22.92 -21.71 22.58
CA GLY A 34 21.86 -22.12 23.47
C GLY A 34 20.90 -20.94 23.60
N SER A 35 19.69 -21.07 23.10
CA SER A 35 18.61 -20.14 23.39
C SER A 35 18.26 -20.32 24.86
N SER A 36 18.82 -19.52 25.74
CA SER A 36 18.39 -19.47 27.12
C SER A 36 16.95 -18.96 27.12
N SER A 37 16.05 -19.72 27.74
CA SER A 37 14.64 -19.35 27.97
C SER A 37 14.50 -18.02 28.74
N ALA A 38 15.54 -17.58 29.42
CA ALA A 38 15.62 -16.34 30.20
C ALA A 38 15.38 -15.04 29.41
N HIS A 39 15.45 -15.05 28.05
CA HIS A 39 15.21 -13.85 27.23
C HIS A 39 13.76 -13.68 26.75
N ARG A 40 12.83 -14.55 27.15
CA ARG A 40 11.41 -14.45 26.77
C ARG A 40 10.50 -13.95 27.90
N GLU A 41 10.96 -13.95 29.14
CA GLU A 41 10.18 -13.47 30.28
C GLU A 41 10.24 -11.95 30.36
N LEU A 42 9.09 -11.32 30.63
CA LEU A 42 9.02 -9.88 30.86
C LEU A 42 9.88 -9.49 32.06
N PRO A 43 10.43 -8.27 32.11
CA PRO A 43 11.15 -7.78 33.26
C PRO A 43 10.29 -7.87 34.53
N PHE A 44 10.91 -8.20 35.67
CA PHE A 44 10.23 -8.15 36.94
C PHE A 44 9.80 -6.73 37.28
N VAL A 45 8.56 -6.57 37.71
CA VAL A 45 7.97 -5.29 38.11
C VAL A 45 7.76 -5.32 39.62
N GLY A 46 8.43 -4.43 40.33
CA GLY A 46 8.34 -4.31 41.79
C GLY A 46 7.04 -3.59 42.24
N PRO A 47 6.74 -3.60 43.55
CA PRO A 47 5.58 -2.90 44.08
C PRO A 47 5.58 -1.40 43.75
N GLY A 48 4.53 -0.93 43.07
CA GLY A 48 4.38 0.46 42.61
C GLY A 48 5.18 0.83 41.38
N GLU A 49 5.87 -0.11 40.77
CA GLU A 49 6.49 0.05 39.45
C GLU A 49 5.55 -0.42 38.34
N ARG A 50 5.83 0.02 37.12
CA ARG A 50 5.14 -0.43 35.90
C ARG A 50 6.11 -0.55 34.72
N LEU A 51 5.67 -1.24 33.68
CA LEU A 51 6.37 -1.34 32.40
C LEU A 51 5.98 -0.15 31.51
N PHE A 52 6.95 0.61 31.06
CA PHE A 52 6.79 1.62 30.03
C PHE A 52 7.26 1.05 28.69
N VAL A 53 6.42 1.13 27.68
CA VAL A 53 6.78 0.79 26.30
C VAL A 53 7.30 2.06 25.61
N LEU A 54 8.38 1.96 24.85
CA LEU A 54 9.05 3.11 24.26
C LEU A 54 9.23 2.93 22.75
N ASP A 55 8.85 3.94 21.98
CA ASP A 55 9.03 4.02 20.53
C ASP A 55 10.43 4.56 20.18
N VAL A 56 11.47 3.80 20.53
CA VAL A 56 12.86 4.17 20.22
C VAL A 56 13.17 3.83 18.77
N PRO A 57 13.70 4.78 17.97
CA PRO A 57 14.07 4.54 16.58
C PRO A 57 15.09 3.41 16.43
N TYR A 58 14.99 2.65 15.33
CA TYR A 58 15.91 1.56 15.06
C TYR A 58 17.37 2.02 15.04
N GLY A 59 18.23 1.29 15.73
CA GLY A 59 19.67 1.60 15.83
C GLY A 59 20.03 2.62 16.92
N THR A 60 19.04 3.26 17.57
CA THR A 60 19.26 4.18 18.68
C THR A 60 19.41 3.41 20.00
N ARG A 61 20.42 3.77 20.79
CA ARG A 61 20.58 3.29 22.17
C ARG A 61 20.19 4.41 23.12
N VAL A 62 19.30 4.11 24.05
CA VAL A 62 18.81 5.07 25.04
C VAL A 62 19.08 4.48 26.42
N GLU A 63 19.73 5.25 27.30
CA GLU A 63 20.01 4.84 28.66
C GLU A 63 18.70 4.57 29.43
N GLY A 64 18.66 3.50 30.20
CA GLY A 64 17.46 3.10 30.94
C GLY A 64 16.38 2.42 30.12
N ALA A 65 16.55 2.26 28.79
CA ALA A 65 15.66 1.53 27.92
C ALA A 65 16.33 0.26 27.37
N SER A 66 15.64 -0.87 27.41
CA SER A 66 16.14 -2.15 26.89
C SER A 66 15.20 -2.75 25.86
N TRP A 67 15.76 -3.24 24.74
CA TRP A 67 14.98 -3.96 23.73
C TRP A 67 14.48 -5.30 24.26
N HIS A 68 13.18 -5.55 24.17
CA HIS A 68 12.59 -6.81 24.60
C HIS A 68 12.11 -7.65 23.39
N PRO A 69 12.64 -8.86 23.17
CA PRO A 69 12.38 -9.64 21.96
C PRO A 69 10.95 -10.19 21.87
N ALA A 70 10.26 -10.42 22.99
CA ALA A 70 8.87 -10.89 22.97
C ALA A 70 7.91 -9.76 22.59
N VAL A 71 8.07 -8.56 23.15
CA VAL A 71 7.29 -7.37 22.83
C VAL A 71 7.74 -6.74 21.51
N ARG A 72 9.03 -6.92 21.17
CA ARG A 72 9.70 -6.28 20.01
C ARG A 72 9.64 -4.75 20.06
N MET A 73 9.76 -4.22 21.27
CA MET A 73 9.83 -2.79 21.59
C MET A 73 10.84 -2.57 22.72
N HIS A 74 11.25 -1.34 22.95
CA HIS A 74 12.05 -1.02 24.11
C HIS A 74 11.14 -0.90 25.35
N LEU A 75 11.62 -1.40 26.47
CA LEU A 75 10.92 -1.36 27.75
C LEU A 75 11.77 -0.62 28.78
N HIS A 76 11.10 0.10 29.67
CA HIS A 76 11.62 0.65 30.90
C HIS A 76 10.75 0.20 32.07
N VAL A 77 11.38 -0.17 33.19
CA VAL A 77 10.67 -0.50 34.45
C VAL A 77 10.93 0.60 35.46
N GLY A 78 9.89 1.15 36.04
CA GLY A 78 10.01 2.17 37.06
C GLY A 78 8.67 2.65 37.58
N ARG A 79 8.69 3.47 38.64
CA ARG A 79 7.47 4.11 39.20
C ARG A 79 6.98 5.25 38.30
N THR A 80 7.91 5.97 37.68
CA THR A 80 7.65 7.09 36.76
C THR A 80 8.59 6.96 35.57
N LEU A 81 8.19 7.51 34.43
CA LEU A 81 9.05 7.58 33.24
C LEU A 81 10.07 8.72 33.43
N PRO A 82 11.38 8.44 33.36
CA PRO A 82 12.41 9.48 33.41
C PRO A 82 12.25 10.52 32.31
N ALA A 83 12.56 11.79 32.61
CA ALA A 83 12.37 12.91 31.67
C ALA A 83 13.08 12.69 30.31
N HIS A 84 14.28 12.09 30.31
CA HIS A 84 15.03 11.81 29.08
C HIS A 84 14.41 10.68 28.22
N LEU A 85 13.51 9.87 28.79
CA LEU A 85 12.76 8.81 28.08
C LEU A 85 11.39 9.32 27.59
N ALA A 86 10.88 10.43 28.15
CA ALA A 86 9.58 11.00 27.79
C ALA A 86 9.39 11.24 26.28
N PRO A 87 10.40 11.67 25.50
CA PRO A 87 10.27 11.83 24.04
C PRO A 87 9.98 10.54 23.28
N TYR A 88 10.24 9.38 23.90
CA TYR A 88 9.97 8.05 23.32
C TYR A 88 8.68 7.42 23.82
N SER A 89 7.90 8.14 24.64
CA SER A 89 6.61 7.65 25.10
C SER A 89 5.65 7.51 23.92
N PRO A 90 4.96 6.36 23.76
CA PRO A 90 4.06 6.17 22.64
C PRO A 90 2.87 7.13 22.71
N GLY A 91 2.51 7.70 21.57
CA GLY A 91 1.33 8.54 21.42
C GLY A 91 0.01 7.77 21.62
N PRO A 92 -1.12 8.47 21.73
CA PRO A 92 -2.43 7.83 21.82
C PRO A 92 -2.71 6.97 20.60
N HIS A 93 -3.49 5.91 20.76
CA HIS A 93 -3.92 4.98 19.71
C HIS A 93 -2.81 4.24 18.97
N THR A 94 -1.53 4.41 19.35
CA THR A 94 -0.42 3.67 18.73
C THR A 94 -0.29 2.24 19.30
N LEU A 95 0.36 1.37 18.53
CA LEU A 95 0.70 0.02 18.99
C LEU A 95 1.49 0.04 20.31
N GLY A 96 2.42 0.98 20.47
CA GLY A 96 3.20 1.09 21.71
C GLY A 96 2.31 1.37 22.91
N ARG A 97 1.34 2.26 22.78
CA ARG A 97 0.37 2.58 23.82
C ARG A 97 -0.54 1.39 24.14
N PHE A 98 -1.04 0.71 23.12
CA PHE A 98 -1.84 -0.51 23.29
C PHE A 98 -1.08 -1.59 24.08
N LEU A 99 0.16 -1.86 23.68
CA LEU A 99 1.00 -2.84 24.39
C LEU A 99 1.33 -2.41 25.83
N GLU A 100 1.52 -1.10 26.07
CA GLU A 100 1.73 -0.58 27.43
C GLU A 100 0.52 -0.82 28.32
N ASN A 101 -0.68 -0.57 27.81
CA ASN A 101 -1.94 -0.82 28.51
C ASN A 101 -2.14 -2.33 28.79
N ASP A 102 -1.86 -3.17 27.80
CA ASP A 102 -1.95 -4.64 27.93
C ASP A 102 -0.97 -5.20 28.97
N LEU A 103 0.22 -4.61 29.07
CA LEU A 103 1.25 -4.99 30.06
C LEU A 103 0.98 -4.44 31.48
N ASN A 104 0.11 -3.43 31.62
CA ASN A 104 -0.22 -2.81 32.90
C ASN A 104 -1.74 -2.77 33.14
N PRO A 105 -2.41 -3.91 33.29
CA PRO A 105 -3.86 -3.94 33.45
C PRO A 105 -4.30 -3.13 34.68
N GLY A 106 -5.29 -2.25 34.50
CA GLY A 106 -5.81 -1.38 35.58
C GLY A 106 -5.04 -0.06 35.77
N ALA A 107 -4.01 0.23 34.96
CA ALA A 107 -3.41 1.54 34.94
C ALA A 107 -4.40 2.56 34.31
N PRO A 108 -4.49 3.81 34.86
CA PRO A 108 -5.35 4.83 34.26
C PRO A 108 -4.89 5.11 32.82
N ALA A 109 -5.85 5.15 31.90
CA ALA A 109 -5.58 5.56 30.53
C ALA A 109 -5.02 6.99 30.51
N PRO A 110 -3.99 7.28 29.71
CA PRO A 110 -3.51 8.65 29.56
C PRO A 110 -4.62 9.50 28.95
N VAL A 111 -4.80 10.70 29.48
CA VAL A 111 -5.74 11.67 28.93
C VAL A 111 -5.27 12.03 27.51
N PRO A 112 -6.12 11.89 26.49
CA PRO A 112 -5.78 12.36 25.15
C PRO A 112 -5.41 13.84 25.19
N GLY A 113 -4.45 14.24 24.36
CA GLY A 113 -4.17 15.66 24.15
C GLY A 113 -5.38 16.39 23.54
N PRO A 114 -5.33 17.74 23.40
CA PRO A 114 -6.39 18.49 22.76
C PRO A 114 -6.64 17.94 21.34
N ALA A 115 -7.92 17.67 21.04
CA ALA A 115 -8.34 17.25 19.72
C ALA A 115 -8.21 18.41 18.71
N GLU A 116 -7.84 18.09 17.47
CA GLU A 116 -7.96 19.03 16.36
C GLU A 116 -9.44 19.28 16.06
N ASP A 117 -9.79 20.51 15.66
CA ASP A 117 -11.14 20.84 15.23
C ASP A 117 -11.30 20.37 13.77
N LEU A 118 -11.76 19.14 13.59
CA LEU A 118 -12.04 18.53 12.30
C LEU A 118 -13.54 18.54 12.05
N GLU A 119 -13.98 19.28 11.04
CA GLU A 119 -15.37 19.27 10.58
C GLU A 119 -15.56 18.28 9.43
N PRO A 120 -16.24 17.15 9.64
CA PRO A 120 -16.55 16.21 8.57
C PRO A 120 -17.52 16.83 7.55
N ARG A 121 -17.28 16.53 6.28
CA ARG A 121 -18.16 16.96 5.19
C ARG A 121 -19.38 16.02 5.08
N ARG A 122 -20.46 16.49 4.45
CA ARG A 122 -21.67 15.71 4.20
C ARG A 122 -21.38 14.33 3.60
N LEU A 123 -20.49 14.26 2.60
CA LEU A 123 -20.09 13.00 1.97
C LEU A 123 -19.51 11.98 2.97
N GLN A 124 -18.81 12.44 4.01
CA GLN A 124 -18.20 11.56 5.00
C GLN A 124 -19.22 10.99 5.96
N TYR A 125 -20.25 11.76 6.33
CA TYR A 125 -21.39 11.27 7.10
C TYR A 125 -22.22 10.27 6.28
N GLU A 126 -22.51 10.57 5.01
CA GLU A 126 -23.22 9.64 4.11
C GLU A 126 -22.51 8.28 3.99
N ALA A 127 -21.17 8.29 3.99
CA ALA A 127 -20.40 7.04 3.99
C ALA A 127 -20.51 6.31 5.34
N ALA A 128 -20.45 7.04 6.45
CA ALA A 128 -20.61 6.46 7.78
C ALA A 128 -21.99 5.82 7.94
N ASP A 129 -23.03 6.48 7.46
CA ASP A 129 -24.41 5.97 7.47
C ASP A 129 -24.54 4.68 6.64
N ALA A 130 -23.92 4.63 5.45
CA ALA A 130 -23.94 3.42 4.62
C ALA A 130 -23.18 2.25 5.28
N ILE A 131 -22.05 2.52 5.93
CA ILE A 131 -21.28 1.54 6.71
C ILE A 131 -22.15 1.00 7.86
N ALA A 132 -22.79 1.91 8.63
CA ALA A 132 -23.67 1.56 9.75
C ALA A 132 -24.86 0.74 9.29
N ALA A 133 -25.54 1.14 8.21
CA ALA A 133 -26.67 0.40 7.61
C ALA A 133 -26.26 -1.04 7.23
N ARG A 134 -25.07 -1.20 6.61
CA ARG A 134 -24.56 -2.53 6.28
C ARG A 134 -24.30 -3.38 7.52
N ALA A 135 -23.73 -2.78 8.57
CA ALA A 135 -23.48 -3.46 9.84
C ALA A 135 -24.79 -3.86 10.55
N ALA A 136 -25.81 -2.98 10.55
CA ALA A 136 -27.13 -3.22 11.13
C ALA A 136 -27.87 -4.36 10.42
N ALA A 137 -27.71 -4.50 9.10
CA ALA A 137 -28.25 -5.62 8.32
C ALA A 137 -27.47 -6.93 8.49
N GLY A 138 -26.56 -7.00 9.47
CA GLY A 138 -25.76 -8.18 9.70
C GLY A 138 -24.56 -8.32 8.74
N GLY A 139 -24.17 -7.29 8.01
CA GLY A 139 -23.00 -7.30 7.13
C GLY A 139 -21.70 -7.54 7.89
N ARG A 140 -20.71 -8.16 7.21
CA ARG A 140 -19.38 -8.40 7.77
C ARG A 140 -18.30 -7.51 7.20
N LEU A 141 -18.54 -6.98 6.01
CA LEU A 141 -17.54 -6.18 5.30
C LEU A 141 -18.24 -5.08 4.50
N PHE A 142 -17.64 -3.90 4.52
CA PHE A 142 -17.99 -2.78 3.68
C PHE A 142 -16.74 -2.30 2.92
N LEU A 143 -16.87 -2.08 1.61
CA LEU A 143 -15.81 -1.52 0.77
C LEU A 143 -16.05 -0.03 0.53
N LEU A 144 -15.21 0.82 1.09
CA LEU A 144 -15.18 2.25 0.80
C LEU A 144 -14.17 2.52 -0.32
N ALA A 145 -14.68 2.56 -1.55
CA ALA A 145 -13.89 2.66 -2.78
C ALA A 145 -13.82 4.09 -3.35
N ASP A 146 -14.11 5.10 -2.54
CA ASP A 146 -14.07 6.51 -2.93
C ASP A 146 -12.74 6.93 -3.55
N GLU A 147 -12.79 7.88 -4.46
CA GLU A 147 -11.60 8.45 -5.09
C GLU A 147 -10.61 9.06 -4.07
N PRO A 148 -9.33 9.19 -4.44
CA PRO A 148 -8.34 9.86 -3.59
C PRO A 148 -8.80 11.28 -3.21
N GLY A 149 -8.61 11.65 -1.94
CA GLY A 149 -8.95 12.99 -1.44
C GLY A 149 -10.37 13.18 -0.92
N VAL A 150 -11.33 12.30 -1.21
CA VAL A 150 -12.72 12.39 -0.72
C VAL A 150 -12.82 12.32 0.82
N GLY A 151 -11.79 11.80 1.49
CA GLY A 151 -11.71 11.75 2.95
C GLY A 151 -12.09 10.38 3.54
N LYS A 152 -11.69 9.29 2.88
CA LYS A 152 -11.92 7.91 3.34
C LYS A 152 -11.54 7.66 4.80
N THR A 153 -10.46 8.28 5.29
CA THR A 153 -10.01 8.16 6.68
C THR A 153 -11.08 8.64 7.65
N ILE A 154 -11.62 9.85 7.43
CA ILE A 154 -12.70 10.42 8.26
C ILE A 154 -13.96 9.55 8.17
N SER A 155 -14.38 9.20 6.96
CA SER A 155 -15.54 8.32 6.73
C SER A 155 -15.41 6.98 7.46
N ALA A 156 -14.21 6.38 7.44
CA ALA A 156 -13.97 5.10 8.09
C ALA A 156 -13.97 5.21 9.62
N VAL A 157 -13.43 6.31 10.19
CA VAL A 157 -13.47 6.54 11.66
C VAL A 157 -14.90 6.74 12.12
N LEU A 158 -15.68 7.61 11.47
CA LEU A 158 -17.10 7.82 11.78
C LEU A 158 -17.91 6.53 11.63
N GLY A 159 -17.69 5.79 10.54
CA GLY A 159 -18.37 4.52 10.29
C GLY A 159 -18.03 3.45 11.33
N ALA A 160 -16.75 3.37 11.75
CA ALA A 160 -16.33 2.41 12.78
C ALA A 160 -16.93 2.76 14.15
N SER A 161 -17.02 4.05 14.51
CA SER A 161 -17.69 4.50 15.72
C SER A 161 -19.18 4.11 15.71
N ALA A 162 -19.88 4.39 14.62
CA ALA A 162 -21.29 4.00 14.46
C ALA A 162 -21.51 2.48 14.52
N VAL A 163 -20.59 1.68 13.96
CA VAL A 163 -20.64 0.21 14.07
C VAL A 163 -20.36 -0.22 15.50
N GLY A 164 -19.44 0.48 16.21
CA GLY A 164 -19.16 0.25 17.62
C GLY A 164 -20.39 0.38 18.49
N ASP A 165 -21.13 1.47 18.34
CA ASP A 165 -22.39 1.72 19.04
C ASP A 165 -23.44 0.65 18.74
N LEU A 166 -23.59 0.30 17.46
CA LEU A 166 -24.61 -0.68 17.02
C LEU A 166 -24.36 -2.12 17.55
N ARG A 167 -23.08 -2.50 17.69
CA ARG A 167 -22.68 -3.87 18.02
C ARG A 167 -22.20 -4.05 19.45
N GLY A 168 -22.09 -2.95 20.22
CA GLY A 168 -21.45 -2.98 21.55
C GLY A 168 -19.99 -3.36 21.45
N ALA A 169 -19.28 -2.85 20.42
CA ALA A 169 -17.88 -3.12 20.21
C ALA A 169 -17.02 -2.45 21.29
N GLU A 170 -15.87 -3.06 21.61
CA GLU A 170 -14.90 -2.50 22.55
C GLU A 170 -13.60 -2.09 21.86
N ARG A 171 -13.21 -2.79 20.78
CA ARG A 171 -11.88 -2.66 20.18
C ARG A 171 -11.92 -2.46 18.66
N VAL A 172 -11.20 -1.43 18.23
CA VAL A 172 -11.03 -1.10 16.80
C VAL A 172 -9.57 -1.18 16.40
N LEU A 173 -9.26 -2.00 15.39
CA LEU A 173 -7.95 -2.07 14.77
C LEU A 173 -7.93 -1.29 13.46
N VAL A 174 -7.00 -0.36 13.33
CA VAL A 174 -6.69 0.30 12.05
C VAL A 174 -5.38 -0.23 11.50
N VAL A 175 -5.43 -0.81 10.32
CA VAL A 175 -4.23 -1.28 9.60
C VAL A 175 -3.95 -0.31 8.45
N ALA A 176 -3.01 0.61 8.69
CA ALA A 176 -2.67 1.69 7.76
C ALA A 176 -1.53 1.29 6.80
N ASP A 177 -1.45 1.98 5.67
CA ASP A 177 -0.37 1.79 4.71
C ASP A 177 0.89 2.57 5.12
N ARG A 178 1.95 2.47 4.34
CA ARG A 178 3.22 3.18 4.54
C ARG A 178 3.21 4.57 3.87
N PRO A 179 4.03 5.51 4.32
CA PRO A 179 5.01 5.41 5.39
C PRO A 179 4.41 5.62 6.80
N ALA A 180 4.84 4.77 7.75
CA ALA A 180 4.33 4.77 9.12
C ALA A 180 4.44 6.15 9.81
N ALA A 181 5.51 6.88 9.55
CA ALA A 181 5.78 8.19 10.15
C ALA A 181 4.67 9.23 9.86
N ILE A 182 3.99 9.11 8.73
CA ILE A 182 2.90 10.03 8.35
C ILE A 182 1.54 9.40 8.62
N THR A 183 1.34 8.16 8.14
CA THR A 183 0.04 7.51 8.18
C THR A 183 -0.46 7.25 9.58
N ILE A 184 0.41 6.77 10.49
CA ILE A 184 0.01 6.51 11.88
C ILE A 184 -0.42 7.81 12.55
N GLY A 185 0.38 8.89 12.42
CA GLY A 185 0.04 10.19 12.99
C GLY A 185 -1.29 10.74 12.47
N HIS A 186 -1.50 10.66 11.15
CA HIS A 186 -2.76 11.09 10.53
C HIS A 186 -3.98 10.33 11.06
N TRP A 187 -3.90 8.98 11.13
CA TRP A 187 -4.98 8.17 11.70
C TRP A 187 -5.23 8.49 13.18
N CYS A 188 -4.15 8.56 13.98
CA CYS A 188 -4.28 8.86 15.42
C CYS A 188 -4.92 10.23 15.67
N ARG A 189 -4.56 11.27 14.92
CA ARG A 189 -5.19 12.61 15.01
C ARG A 189 -6.68 12.55 14.63
N THR A 190 -7.00 11.91 13.51
CA THR A 190 -8.40 11.77 13.09
C THR A 190 -9.23 11.01 14.12
N ILE A 191 -8.70 9.95 14.72
CA ILE A 191 -9.37 9.19 15.78
C ILE A 191 -9.55 10.05 17.02
N THR A 192 -8.52 10.81 17.44
CA THR A 192 -8.63 11.70 18.61
C THR A 192 -9.69 12.77 18.41
N ALA A 193 -9.84 13.27 17.17
CA ALA A 193 -10.82 14.31 16.84
C ALA A 193 -12.25 13.79 16.67
N LEU A 194 -12.44 12.63 16.07
CA LEU A 194 -13.74 12.16 15.58
C LEU A 194 -14.12 10.76 16.03
N GLY A 195 -13.18 9.99 16.58
CA GLY A 195 -13.42 8.64 17.04
C GLY A 195 -14.22 8.61 18.35
N ASP A 196 -15.08 7.60 18.51
CA ASP A 196 -15.74 7.39 19.77
C ASP A 196 -14.73 7.07 20.88
N SER A 197 -14.78 7.84 21.97
CA SER A 197 -13.90 7.69 23.14
C SER A 197 -14.19 6.45 23.97
N GLY A 198 -15.32 5.80 23.78
CA GLY A 198 -15.67 4.53 24.42
C GLY A 198 -14.97 3.33 23.80
N LEU A 199 -14.37 3.48 22.60
CA LEU A 199 -13.66 2.45 21.87
C LEU A 199 -12.15 2.47 22.12
N ASP A 200 -11.54 1.29 22.27
CA ASP A 200 -10.08 1.12 22.33
C ASP A 200 -9.50 1.02 20.92
N TRP A 201 -8.96 2.13 20.43
CA TRP A 201 -8.42 2.26 19.07
C TRP A 201 -6.94 1.93 19.02
N VAL A 202 -6.56 1.12 18.03
CA VAL A 202 -5.16 0.76 17.79
C VAL A 202 -4.79 0.92 16.33
N VAL A 203 -3.78 1.75 16.04
CA VAL A 203 -3.27 2.01 14.70
C VAL A 203 -1.93 1.30 14.50
N ILE A 204 -1.86 0.47 13.48
CA ILE A 204 -0.64 -0.22 13.06
C ILE A 204 -0.43 -0.10 11.55
N THR A 205 0.75 -0.50 11.07
CA THR A 205 0.97 -0.69 9.63
C THR A 205 0.89 -2.17 9.23
N TRP A 206 0.67 -2.44 7.95
CA TRP A 206 0.56 -3.80 7.39
C TRP A 206 1.71 -4.76 7.77
N ASP A 207 2.90 -4.26 7.99
CA ASP A 207 4.06 -5.06 8.41
C ASP A 207 4.06 -5.39 9.92
N ARG A 208 3.15 -4.81 10.69
CA ARG A 208 3.02 -5.02 12.14
C ARG A 208 1.87 -5.96 12.54
N LEU A 209 1.12 -6.52 11.58
CA LEU A 209 0.00 -7.44 11.84
C LEU A 209 0.34 -8.58 12.81
N GLU A 210 1.56 -9.10 12.77
CA GLU A 210 1.98 -10.18 13.66
C GLU A 210 1.91 -9.81 15.15
N LYS A 211 2.02 -8.51 15.47
CA LYS A 211 2.01 -8.02 16.85
C LYS A 211 0.61 -8.01 17.47
N VAL A 212 -0.42 -7.96 16.64
CA VAL A 212 -1.82 -7.89 17.07
C VAL A 212 -2.61 -9.18 16.77
N ALA A 213 -1.97 -10.18 16.18
CA ALA A 213 -2.61 -11.43 15.75
C ALA A 213 -3.09 -12.35 16.91
N GLY A 214 -2.76 -12.02 18.15
CA GLY A 214 -3.19 -12.73 19.36
C GLY A 214 -4.36 -12.08 20.08
N HIS A 215 -4.83 -10.92 19.60
CA HIS A 215 -5.93 -10.16 20.22
C HIS A 215 -7.20 -10.29 19.40
N ASP A 216 -8.35 -10.17 20.06
CA ASP A 216 -9.66 -10.14 19.43
C ASP A 216 -10.04 -8.69 19.12
N TRP A 217 -10.67 -8.49 17.96
CA TRP A 217 -11.07 -7.20 17.41
C TRP A 217 -12.54 -7.26 17.03
N ASP A 218 -13.29 -6.18 17.30
CA ASP A 218 -14.71 -6.09 16.95
C ASP A 218 -14.90 -5.39 15.60
N VAL A 219 -14.09 -4.34 15.35
CA VAL A 219 -14.06 -3.63 14.09
C VAL A 219 -12.62 -3.53 13.57
N ILE A 220 -12.44 -3.73 12.26
CA ILE A 220 -11.13 -3.57 11.62
C ILE A 220 -11.27 -2.63 10.43
N ILE A 221 -10.47 -1.56 10.40
CA ILE A 221 -10.28 -0.71 9.24
C ILE A 221 -9.02 -1.17 8.50
N ALA A 222 -9.19 -1.58 7.24
CA ALA A 222 -8.10 -2.00 6.36
C ALA A 222 -7.83 -0.91 5.34
N ASP A 223 -6.89 -0.01 5.66
CA ASP A 223 -6.50 1.08 4.77
C ASP A 223 -5.63 0.56 3.62
N GLU A 224 -5.88 1.07 2.41
CA GLU A 224 -5.31 0.55 1.17
C GLU A 224 -5.42 -0.98 1.07
N ALA A 225 -6.64 -1.47 1.24
CA ALA A 225 -6.96 -2.90 1.31
C ALA A 225 -6.50 -3.71 0.08
N HIS A 226 -6.19 -3.04 -1.03
CA HIS A 226 -5.55 -3.66 -2.19
C HIS A 226 -4.22 -4.36 -1.85
N ALA A 227 -3.60 -4.04 -0.72
CA ALA A 227 -2.45 -4.76 -0.18
C ALA A 227 -2.74 -6.26 0.08
N LEU A 228 -4.01 -6.67 0.08
CA LEU A 228 -4.48 -8.04 0.31
C LEU A 228 -4.80 -8.82 -0.97
N ARG A 229 -4.53 -8.28 -2.15
CA ARG A 229 -4.83 -8.93 -3.44
C ARG A 229 -4.20 -10.31 -3.61
N ARG A 230 -3.05 -10.58 -2.98
CA ARG A 230 -2.30 -11.83 -3.10
C ARG A 230 -2.46 -12.71 -1.86
N THR A 231 -3.20 -13.80 -1.99
CA THR A 231 -3.49 -14.74 -0.90
C THR A 231 -2.30 -15.58 -0.44
N SER A 232 -1.27 -15.73 -1.26
CA SER A 232 -0.05 -16.51 -0.93
C SER A 232 0.88 -15.83 0.08
N THR A 233 0.71 -14.54 0.34
CA THR A 233 1.63 -13.74 1.16
C THR A 233 1.48 -14.01 2.67
N LYS A 234 2.57 -13.77 3.45
CA LYS A 234 2.52 -13.78 4.92
C LYS A 234 1.48 -12.77 5.45
N ARG A 235 1.35 -11.61 4.80
CA ARG A 235 0.37 -10.57 5.13
C ARG A 235 -1.06 -11.12 5.07
N TRP A 236 -1.43 -11.77 3.98
CA TRP A 236 -2.73 -12.40 3.83
C TRP A 236 -3.02 -13.41 4.94
N LYS A 237 -2.08 -14.31 5.23
CA LYS A 237 -2.26 -15.36 6.25
C LYS A 237 -2.53 -14.77 7.64
N LEU A 238 -1.85 -13.69 7.98
CA LEU A 238 -2.08 -12.97 9.23
C LEU A 238 -3.42 -12.24 9.21
N TRP A 239 -3.73 -11.56 8.11
CA TRP A 239 -5.01 -10.89 7.90
C TRP A 239 -6.19 -11.86 8.03
N ALA A 240 -6.16 -12.98 7.34
CA ALA A 240 -7.23 -13.98 7.38
C ALA A 240 -7.47 -14.52 8.81
N LYS A 241 -6.40 -14.62 9.63
CA LYS A 241 -6.52 -14.99 11.04
C LYS A 241 -7.20 -13.89 11.86
N ILE A 242 -6.79 -12.63 11.69
CA ILE A 242 -7.25 -11.48 12.49
C ILE A 242 -8.69 -11.10 12.12
N SER A 243 -8.98 -11.03 10.82
CA SER A 243 -10.31 -10.67 10.29
C SER A 243 -11.34 -11.79 10.37
N GLY A 244 -10.94 -12.98 10.82
CA GLY A 244 -11.84 -14.14 10.80
C GLY A 244 -12.28 -14.53 9.38
N HIS A 245 -11.50 -14.21 8.36
CA HIS A 245 -11.77 -14.57 6.97
C HIS A 245 -11.97 -16.09 6.83
N GLY A 246 -13.11 -16.53 6.32
CA GLY A 246 -13.48 -17.94 6.25
C GLY A 246 -14.09 -18.55 7.52
N LYS A 247 -14.19 -17.81 8.64
CA LYS A 247 -14.93 -18.23 9.83
C LYS A 247 -16.43 -17.96 9.70
N ARG A 248 -17.23 -18.57 10.58
CA ARG A 248 -18.65 -18.26 10.70
C ARG A 248 -18.90 -16.81 11.07
N HIS A 249 -20.08 -16.31 10.72
CA HIS A 249 -20.44 -14.90 10.76
C HIS A 249 -20.37 -14.28 12.17
N ASP A 250 -20.81 -15.00 13.19
CA ASP A 250 -21.15 -14.42 14.50
C ASP A 250 -19.91 -14.07 15.36
N ASP A 251 -18.75 -14.66 15.06
CA ASP A 251 -17.51 -14.51 15.84
C ASP A 251 -16.43 -13.69 15.11
N ALA A 252 -16.78 -13.00 14.03
CA ALA A 252 -15.78 -12.28 13.23
C ALA A 252 -16.00 -10.77 13.27
N PRO A 253 -14.92 -9.97 13.28
CA PRO A 253 -15.00 -8.52 13.29
C PRO A 253 -15.71 -7.99 12.05
N PHE A 254 -16.33 -6.80 12.18
CA PHE A 254 -16.75 -6.03 11.02
C PHE A 254 -15.56 -5.38 10.35
N VAL A 255 -15.44 -5.51 9.03
CA VAL A 255 -14.31 -4.98 8.26
C VAL A 255 -14.75 -3.80 7.42
N ILE A 256 -14.08 -2.66 7.58
CA ILE A 256 -14.16 -1.51 6.67
C ILE A 256 -12.90 -1.53 5.81
N ALA A 257 -13.03 -1.97 4.57
CA ALA A 257 -11.93 -1.95 3.61
C ALA A 257 -11.93 -0.60 2.89
N THR A 258 -10.84 0.17 2.99
CA THR A 258 -10.70 1.45 2.29
C THR A 258 -9.65 1.34 1.20
N THR A 259 -10.02 1.66 -0.04
CA THR A 259 -9.08 1.76 -1.17
C THR A 259 -9.78 2.35 -2.38
N ALA A 260 -9.15 3.29 -3.07
CA ALA A 260 -9.64 3.77 -4.35
C ALA A 260 -9.48 2.72 -5.47
N THR A 261 -8.73 1.65 -5.24
CA THR A 261 -8.29 0.70 -6.25
C THR A 261 -8.33 -0.73 -5.74
N PRO A 262 -9.52 -1.31 -5.60
CA PRO A 262 -9.69 -2.63 -4.97
C PRO A 262 -8.89 -3.76 -5.62
N GLY A 263 -8.81 -3.78 -6.95
CA GLY A 263 -8.06 -4.76 -7.72
C GLY A 263 -8.03 -4.40 -9.21
N HIS A 264 -7.11 -5.00 -9.95
CA HIS A 264 -7.01 -4.84 -11.41
C HIS A 264 -7.88 -5.85 -12.16
N THR A 265 -8.15 -6.98 -11.52
CA THR A 265 -8.97 -8.05 -12.06
C THR A 265 -9.91 -8.58 -10.99
N PRO A 266 -11.05 -9.21 -11.34
CA PRO A 266 -11.89 -9.87 -10.36
C PRO A 266 -11.14 -10.90 -9.50
N LEU A 267 -10.13 -11.56 -10.05
CA LEU A 267 -9.31 -12.56 -9.35
C LEU A 267 -8.44 -11.98 -8.21
N GLU A 268 -8.26 -10.67 -8.16
CA GLU A 268 -7.51 -9.98 -7.11
C GLU A 268 -8.37 -9.56 -5.89
N LEU A 269 -9.65 -9.93 -5.88
CA LEU A 269 -10.61 -9.52 -4.86
C LEU A 269 -10.97 -10.58 -3.80
N PRO A 270 -10.16 -11.64 -3.53
CA PRO A 270 -10.50 -12.65 -2.53
C PRO A 270 -10.73 -12.09 -1.13
N TYR A 271 -10.12 -10.95 -0.79
CA TYR A 271 -10.31 -10.29 0.51
C TYR A 271 -11.72 -9.71 0.70
N LEU A 272 -12.48 -9.55 -0.39
CA LEU A 272 -13.89 -9.14 -0.39
C LEU A 272 -14.85 -10.34 -0.39
N ALA A 273 -14.36 -11.58 -0.37
CA ALA A 273 -15.20 -12.78 -0.34
C ALA A 273 -16.32 -12.73 0.73
N PRO A 274 -16.10 -12.17 1.95
CA PRO A 274 -17.18 -12.01 2.92
C PRO A 274 -18.35 -11.16 2.45
N ALA A 275 -18.08 -10.09 1.69
CA ALA A 275 -19.12 -9.25 1.13
C ALA A 275 -19.84 -9.94 -0.03
N TYR A 276 -19.10 -10.58 -0.93
CA TYR A 276 -19.69 -11.30 -2.07
C TYR A 276 -20.58 -12.46 -1.61
N ALA A 277 -20.11 -13.30 -0.69
CA ALA A 277 -20.91 -14.40 -0.13
C ALA A 277 -22.24 -13.89 0.40
N GLN A 278 -22.24 -12.78 1.11
CA GLN A 278 -23.43 -12.24 1.73
C GLN A 278 -24.39 -11.59 0.71
N VAL A 279 -23.88 -10.85 -0.28
CA VAL A 279 -24.76 -10.21 -1.29
C VAL A 279 -25.33 -11.22 -2.29
N GLN A 280 -24.73 -12.40 -2.39
CA GLN A 280 -25.21 -13.52 -3.21
C GLN A 280 -26.02 -14.53 -2.40
N ASP A 281 -26.27 -14.25 -1.11
CA ASP A 281 -26.99 -15.16 -0.18
C ASP A 281 -26.40 -16.58 -0.16
N GLU A 282 -25.06 -16.66 -0.21
CA GLU A 282 -24.32 -17.91 -0.20
C GLU A 282 -23.51 -18.06 1.10
N PRO A 283 -23.25 -19.32 1.54
CA PRO A 283 -22.36 -19.53 2.68
C PRO A 283 -20.93 -19.11 2.35
N MET A 284 -20.22 -18.56 3.34
CA MET A 284 -18.83 -18.12 3.19
C MET A 284 -17.92 -19.20 2.57
N THR A 285 -18.18 -20.47 2.88
CA THR A 285 -17.41 -21.62 2.37
C THR A 285 -17.57 -21.85 0.86
N ALA A 286 -18.58 -21.24 0.23
CA ALA A 286 -18.75 -21.26 -1.22
C ALA A 286 -17.82 -20.25 -1.92
N TRP A 287 -17.31 -19.25 -1.19
CA TRP A 287 -16.48 -18.17 -1.73
C TRP A 287 -15.02 -18.23 -1.28
N THR A 288 -14.74 -18.86 -0.14
CA THR A 288 -13.36 -18.92 0.38
C THR A 288 -13.18 -20.03 1.41
N SER A 289 -11.97 -20.59 1.47
CA SER A 289 -11.55 -21.48 2.55
C SER A 289 -10.15 -21.11 3.05
N ALA A 290 -9.78 -21.68 4.18
CA ALA A 290 -8.42 -21.52 4.70
C ALA A 290 -7.35 -22.26 3.87
N LYS A 291 -7.76 -23.25 3.08
CA LYS A 291 -6.85 -24.11 2.30
C LYS A 291 -6.46 -23.49 0.96
N ASP A 292 -7.42 -22.99 0.22
CA ASP A 292 -7.22 -22.40 -1.11
C ASP A 292 -8.17 -21.19 -1.32
N PRO A 293 -7.91 -20.08 -0.65
CA PRO A 293 -8.80 -18.91 -0.72
C PRO A 293 -8.89 -18.30 -2.11
N ALA A 294 -7.85 -18.40 -2.94
CA ALA A 294 -7.85 -17.87 -4.30
C ALA A 294 -8.61 -18.79 -5.28
N GLY A 295 -8.39 -20.09 -5.18
CA GLY A 295 -9.06 -21.07 -6.04
C GLY A 295 -10.55 -21.14 -5.76
N ASP A 296 -10.96 -21.15 -4.49
CA ASP A 296 -12.38 -21.14 -4.11
C ASP A 296 -13.07 -19.85 -4.58
N PHE A 297 -12.41 -18.71 -4.44
CA PHE A 297 -12.93 -17.43 -4.91
C PHE A 297 -13.09 -17.40 -6.44
N ALA A 298 -12.08 -17.89 -7.17
CA ALA A 298 -12.15 -18.00 -8.63
C ALA A 298 -13.29 -18.91 -9.07
N ALA A 299 -13.47 -20.08 -8.43
CA ALA A 299 -14.56 -21.00 -8.72
C ALA A 299 -15.94 -20.37 -8.42
N ALA A 300 -16.04 -19.54 -7.38
CA ALA A 300 -17.26 -18.76 -7.09
C ALA A 300 -17.53 -17.74 -8.20
N LEU A 301 -16.54 -16.96 -8.61
CA LEU A 301 -16.69 -16.00 -9.72
C LEU A 301 -17.16 -16.68 -11.01
N GLU A 302 -16.58 -17.85 -11.36
CA GLU A 302 -16.96 -18.62 -12.54
C GLU A 302 -18.43 -19.08 -12.46
N ARG A 303 -18.86 -19.60 -11.30
CA ARG A 303 -20.28 -19.99 -11.07
C ARG A 303 -21.23 -18.80 -11.29
N HIS A 304 -20.81 -17.60 -10.94
CA HIS A 304 -21.60 -16.37 -11.12
C HIS A 304 -21.37 -15.71 -12.50
N GLY A 305 -20.77 -16.43 -13.45
CA GLY A 305 -20.69 -16.03 -14.85
C GLY A 305 -19.59 -15.05 -15.19
N ILE A 306 -18.56 -14.92 -14.35
CA ILE A 306 -17.32 -14.20 -14.70
C ILE A 306 -16.48 -15.09 -15.64
N ALA A 307 -16.02 -14.54 -16.76
CA ALA A 307 -15.35 -15.27 -17.80
C ALA A 307 -13.89 -15.59 -17.42
N LEU A 308 -13.68 -16.76 -16.84
CA LEU A 308 -12.36 -17.28 -16.51
C LEU A 308 -11.90 -18.32 -17.53
N GLU A 309 -10.62 -18.32 -17.82
CA GLU A 309 -9.94 -19.25 -18.71
C GLU A 309 -8.97 -20.15 -17.94
N LYS A 310 -8.74 -21.34 -18.43
CA LYS A 310 -7.82 -22.28 -17.80
C LYS A 310 -6.37 -21.95 -18.18
N GLY A 311 -5.68 -21.21 -17.31
CA GLY A 311 -4.26 -20.90 -17.46
C GLY A 311 -3.35 -22.04 -16.99
N ARG A 312 -2.08 -21.96 -17.32
CA ARG A 312 -1.06 -22.96 -16.95
C ARG A 312 -0.86 -23.10 -15.44
N TYR A 313 -1.05 -22.01 -14.69
CA TYR A 313 -0.77 -21.93 -13.24
C TYR A 313 -2.03 -21.63 -12.41
N GLY A 314 -3.20 -21.77 -13.00
CA GLY A 314 -4.48 -21.49 -12.35
C GLY A 314 -5.42 -20.73 -13.28
N PRO A 315 -6.61 -20.36 -12.81
CA PRO A 315 -7.56 -19.59 -13.59
C PRO A 315 -6.99 -18.21 -13.94
N THR A 316 -7.19 -17.80 -15.18
CA THR A 316 -6.86 -16.47 -15.69
C THR A 316 -8.14 -15.79 -16.16
N TRP A 317 -8.18 -14.48 -16.12
CA TRP A 317 -9.31 -13.74 -16.63
C TRP A 317 -9.23 -13.69 -18.16
N THR A 318 -10.42 -13.70 -18.81
CA THR A 318 -10.48 -13.70 -20.28
C THR A 318 -9.68 -12.56 -20.91
N ALA A 319 -9.16 -12.77 -22.12
CA ALA A 319 -8.46 -11.74 -22.90
C ALA A 319 -9.43 -10.77 -23.61
N ASP A 320 -10.70 -11.13 -23.78
CA ASP A 320 -11.73 -10.33 -24.45
C ASP A 320 -12.03 -9.04 -23.69
N ALA A 321 -11.74 -7.89 -24.30
CA ALA A 321 -11.88 -6.58 -23.67
C ALA A 321 -13.34 -6.22 -23.36
N THR A 322 -14.28 -6.59 -24.24
CA THR A 322 -15.72 -6.35 -24.02
C THR A 322 -16.21 -7.13 -22.83
N ARG A 323 -15.85 -8.42 -22.78
CA ARG A 323 -16.23 -9.30 -21.67
C ARG A 323 -15.59 -8.87 -20.36
N ARG A 324 -14.35 -8.38 -20.39
CA ARG A 324 -13.71 -7.79 -19.20
C ARG A 324 -14.49 -6.61 -18.64
N ALA A 325 -14.94 -5.69 -19.49
CA ALA A 325 -15.74 -4.55 -19.05
C ALA A 325 -17.07 -4.99 -18.42
N GLU A 326 -17.76 -5.96 -19.02
CA GLU A 326 -19.00 -6.54 -18.49
C GLU A 326 -18.77 -7.22 -17.13
N ASP A 327 -17.72 -8.02 -17.01
CA ASP A 327 -17.37 -8.72 -15.77
C ASP A 327 -17.06 -7.75 -14.63
N LEU A 328 -16.33 -6.65 -14.91
CA LEU A 328 -16.04 -5.61 -13.93
C LEU A 328 -17.31 -4.88 -13.48
N ALA A 329 -18.14 -4.50 -14.43
CA ALA A 329 -19.43 -3.88 -14.13
C ALA A 329 -20.27 -4.80 -13.23
N ARG A 330 -20.28 -6.10 -13.52
CA ARG A 330 -21.03 -7.12 -12.77
C ARG A 330 -20.53 -7.29 -11.34
N VAL A 331 -19.23 -7.49 -11.12
CA VAL A 331 -18.67 -7.65 -9.76
C VAL A 331 -18.84 -6.37 -8.93
N ARG A 332 -18.85 -5.21 -9.58
CA ARG A 332 -19.11 -3.92 -8.95
C ARG A 332 -20.59 -3.79 -8.56
N SER A 333 -21.52 -4.09 -9.47
CA SER A 333 -22.95 -3.96 -9.22
C SER A 333 -23.42 -4.86 -8.08
N TRP A 334 -22.89 -6.07 -7.93
CA TRP A 334 -23.20 -6.94 -6.80
C TRP A 334 -23.00 -6.28 -5.44
N LEU A 335 -21.93 -5.50 -5.29
CA LEU A 335 -21.64 -4.83 -4.03
C LEU A 335 -22.32 -3.46 -3.89
N ALA A 336 -22.39 -2.70 -4.98
CA ALA A 336 -22.90 -1.33 -4.96
C ALA A 336 -24.45 -1.27 -4.94
N GLU A 337 -25.12 -2.22 -5.60
CA GLU A 337 -26.57 -2.25 -5.77
C GLU A 337 -27.28 -3.19 -4.76
N SER A 338 -26.51 -3.83 -3.86
CA SER A 338 -27.10 -4.60 -2.76
C SER A 338 -27.82 -3.67 -1.76
N GLU A 339 -28.84 -4.19 -1.06
CA GLU A 339 -29.60 -3.44 -0.05
C GLU A 339 -29.44 -4.05 1.34
N PRO A 340 -28.79 -3.32 2.28
CA PRO A 340 -28.01 -2.09 2.07
C PRO A 340 -26.72 -2.34 1.29
N PRO A 341 -26.14 -1.31 0.64
CA PRO A 341 -24.97 -1.49 -0.19
C PRO A 341 -23.77 -2.03 0.61
N ALA A 342 -22.99 -2.91 -0.02
CA ALA A 342 -21.74 -3.42 0.55
C ALA A 342 -20.51 -2.64 0.06
N MET A 343 -20.72 -1.71 -0.87
CA MET A 343 -19.69 -0.84 -1.41
C MET A 343 -20.23 0.56 -1.66
N LEU A 344 -19.40 1.55 -1.41
CA LEU A 344 -19.62 2.93 -1.85
C LEU A 344 -18.43 3.37 -2.69
N HIS A 345 -18.72 3.94 -3.85
CA HIS A 345 -17.73 4.55 -4.74
C HIS A 345 -18.22 5.91 -5.21
N ARG A 346 -17.51 6.97 -4.87
CA ARG A 346 -17.85 8.33 -5.23
C ARG A 346 -16.68 9.03 -5.88
N ALA A 347 -16.97 9.75 -6.95
CA ALA A 347 -16.01 10.62 -7.60
C ALA A 347 -15.64 11.81 -6.71
N ALA A 348 -14.45 12.33 -6.88
CA ALA A 348 -14.02 13.54 -6.20
C ALA A 348 -14.82 14.75 -6.71
N PRO A 349 -15.41 15.58 -5.81
CA PRO A 349 -16.31 16.66 -6.22
C PRO A 349 -15.62 17.81 -6.99
N TRP A 350 -14.30 17.82 -7.04
CA TRP A 350 -13.51 18.85 -7.76
C TRP A 350 -13.15 18.44 -9.19
N GLY A 351 -13.65 17.33 -9.67
CA GLY A 351 -13.47 16.87 -11.04
C GLY A 351 -12.12 16.22 -11.35
N PRO A 352 -11.91 15.79 -12.59
CA PRO A 352 -10.71 15.09 -13.01
C PRO A 352 -9.48 16.01 -13.00
N VAL A 353 -8.32 15.42 -12.73
CA VAL A 353 -7.04 16.14 -12.81
C VAL A 353 -6.73 16.54 -14.26
N PRO A 354 -6.39 17.81 -14.54
CA PRO A 354 -5.85 18.19 -15.84
C PRO A 354 -4.47 17.55 -16.04
N ILE A 355 -4.33 16.66 -17.02
CA ILE A 355 -3.08 15.96 -17.31
C ILE A 355 -2.77 15.98 -18.79
N SER A 356 -1.50 16.23 -19.14
CA SER A 356 -1.04 16.29 -20.54
C SER A 356 0.40 15.78 -20.68
N GLY A 357 0.75 15.39 -21.90
CA GLY A 357 2.13 15.07 -22.25
C GLY A 357 3.01 16.32 -22.33
N LEU A 358 4.27 16.19 -21.91
CA LEU A 358 5.31 17.21 -22.03
C LEU A 358 6.44 16.66 -22.92
N PRO A 359 6.45 17.00 -24.24
CA PRO A 359 7.50 16.56 -25.13
C PRO A 359 8.84 17.21 -24.78
N VAL A 360 9.88 16.40 -24.70
CA VAL A 360 11.26 16.81 -24.47
C VAL A 360 12.05 16.53 -25.74
N ALA A 361 12.56 17.56 -26.38
CA ALA A 361 13.45 17.41 -27.52
C ALA A 361 14.84 16.95 -27.03
N LEU A 362 15.29 15.82 -27.54
CA LEU A 362 16.63 15.32 -27.25
C LEU A 362 17.65 16.01 -28.16
N THR A 363 18.79 16.38 -27.62
CA THR A 363 19.95 16.78 -28.43
C THR A 363 20.41 15.61 -29.31
N PRO A 364 21.15 15.86 -30.40
CA PRO A 364 21.67 14.77 -31.24
C PRO A 364 22.43 13.68 -30.48
N ALA A 365 23.24 14.07 -29.48
CA ALA A 365 24.01 13.14 -28.68
C ALA A 365 23.10 12.32 -27.74
N GLU A 366 22.09 12.95 -27.12
CA GLU A 366 21.12 12.25 -26.26
C GLU A 366 20.24 11.30 -27.08
N ARG A 367 19.89 11.68 -28.32
CA ARG A 367 19.14 10.82 -29.23
C ARG A 367 19.96 9.58 -29.62
N GLU A 368 21.22 9.76 -29.98
CA GLU A 368 22.12 8.64 -30.28
C GLU A 368 22.23 7.69 -29.09
N ALA A 369 22.41 8.23 -27.89
CA ALA A 369 22.43 7.44 -26.65
C ALA A 369 21.10 6.71 -26.41
N TYR A 370 19.97 7.38 -26.62
CA TYR A 370 18.64 6.79 -26.48
C TYR A 370 18.44 5.63 -27.45
N GLU A 371 18.78 5.80 -28.72
CA GLU A 371 18.65 4.78 -29.76
C GLU A 371 19.55 3.57 -29.51
N ALA A 372 20.76 3.81 -29.00
CA ALA A 372 21.64 2.72 -28.57
C ALA A 372 21.06 1.91 -27.41
N ASP A 373 20.52 2.58 -26.39
CA ASP A 373 19.88 1.95 -25.23
C ASP A 373 18.58 1.22 -25.62
N TRP A 374 17.81 1.78 -26.54
CA TRP A 374 16.65 1.13 -27.13
C TRP A 374 17.02 -0.15 -27.89
N GLY A 375 18.07 -0.09 -28.72
CA GLY A 375 18.59 -1.23 -29.45
C GLY A 375 19.12 -2.33 -28.51
N GLU A 376 19.76 -1.96 -27.40
CA GLU A 376 20.17 -2.91 -26.34
C GLU A 376 18.95 -3.56 -25.69
N PHE A 377 17.96 -2.77 -25.29
CA PHE A 377 16.71 -3.26 -24.71
C PHE A 377 16.01 -4.28 -25.63
N CYS A 378 15.85 -3.96 -26.92
CA CYS A 378 15.21 -4.87 -27.90
C CYS A 378 15.97 -6.20 -28.01
N ARG A 379 17.32 -6.17 -28.07
CA ARG A 379 18.15 -7.40 -28.09
C ARG A 379 18.00 -8.23 -26.82
N GLU A 380 18.01 -7.60 -25.65
CA GLU A 380 17.84 -8.30 -24.38
C GLU A 380 16.44 -8.91 -24.23
N MET A 381 15.41 -8.21 -24.69
CA MET A 381 14.05 -8.69 -24.71
C MET A 381 13.89 -9.91 -25.62
N ASP A 382 14.48 -9.87 -26.81
CA ASP A 382 14.50 -11.01 -27.73
C ASP A 382 15.18 -12.25 -27.12
N LEU A 383 16.31 -12.04 -26.45
CA LEU A 383 17.02 -13.11 -25.76
C LEU A 383 16.19 -13.66 -24.59
N ALA A 384 15.54 -12.78 -23.81
CA ALA A 384 14.66 -13.18 -22.72
C ALA A 384 13.46 -13.98 -23.25
N ARG A 385 12.87 -13.57 -24.38
CA ARG A 385 11.78 -14.25 -25.08
C ARG A 385 12.19 -15.66 -25.54
N ARG A 386 13.30 -15.77 -26.28
CA ARG A 386 13.82 -17.06 -26.75
C ARG A 386 14.16 -17.99 -25.57
N GLY A 387 14.74 -17.45 -24.50
CA GLY A 387 15.09 -18.18 -23.29
C GLY A 387 13.93 -18.41 -22.31
N ARG A 388 12.71 -17.92 -22.62
CA ARG A 388 11.53 -17.94 -21.71
C ARG A 388 11.86 -17.44 -20.30
N ASN A 389 12.68 -16.37 -20.21
CA ASN A 389 13.17 -15.83 -18.95
C ASN A 389 12.58 -14.44 -18.68
N THR A 390 11.45 -14.40 -17.97
CA THR A 390 10.73 -13.17 -17.61
C THR A 390 11.54 -12.25 -16.70
N ALA A 391 12.35 -12.79 -15.79
CA ALA A 391 13.17 -11.98 -14.90
C ALA A 391 14.23 -11.16 -15.67
N LYS A 392 14.82 -11.75 -16.73
CA LYS A 392 15.73 -11.03 -17.62
C LYS A 392 15.02 -9.93 -18.40
N GLY A 393 13.81 -10.17 -18.90
CA GLY A 393 13.01 -9.17 -19.59
C GLY A 393 12.65 -7.98 -18.69
N ARG A 394 12.22 -8.25 -17.45
CA ARG A 394 11.97 -7.19 -16.45
C ARG A 394 13.23 -6.38 -16.14
N ALA A 395 14.37 -7.03 -15.99
CA ALA A 395 15.62 -6.33 -15.74
C ALA A 395 16.04 -5.45 -16.93
N ALA A 396 15.82 -5.92 -18.17
CA ALA A 396 16.07 -5.14 -19.38
C ALA A 396 15.18 -3.89 -19.43
N LEU A 397 13.88 -4.05 -19.21
CA LEU A 397 12.93 -2.94 -19.15
C LEU A 397 13.30 -1.91 -18.08
N LEU A 398 13.67 -2.38 -16.89
CA LEU A 398 14.06 -1.51 -15.80
C LEU A 398 15.30 -0.68 -16.14
N ARG A 399 16.34 -1.32 -16.72
CA ARG A 399 17.55 -0.63 -17.17
C ARG A 399 17.27 0.41 -18.23
N PHE A 400 16.50 0.06 -19.26
CA PHE A 400 16.10 1.00 -20.31
C PHE A 400 15.40 2.23 -19.73
N ARG A 401 14.41 2.04 -18.86
CA ARG A 401 13.67 3.14 -18.23
C ARG A 401 14.56 4.02 -17.35
N GLN A 402 15.53 3.43 -16.64
CA GLN A 402 16.51 4.19 -15.86
C GLN A 402 17.40 5.07 -16.75
N LYS A 403 17.94 4.52 -17.82
CA LYS A 403 18.82 5.23 -18.76
C LYS A 403 18.05 6.33 -19.52
N ALA A 404 16.90 6.00 -20.07
CA ALA A 404 16.03 6.97 -20.76
C ALA A 404 15.59 8.12 -19.84
N GLY A 405 15.29 7.84 -18.56
CA GLY A 405 15.00 8.86 -17.56
C GLY A 405 16.20 9.79 -17.32
N LEU A 406 17.41 9.26 -17.22
CA LEU A 406 18.61 10.06 -16.98
C LEU A 406 18.86 11.11 -18.06
N LEU A 407 18.57 10.79 -19.33
CA LEU A 407 18.73 11.72 -20.46
C LEU A 407 17.81 12.96 -20.37
N ARG A 408 16.70 12.87 -19.64
CA ARG A 408 15.74 13.97 -19.50
C ARG A 408 15.91 14.81 -18.24
N VAL A 409 16.91 14.53 -17.40
CA VAL A 409 17.09 15.23 -16.12
C VAL A 409 17.23 16.73 -16.32
N ASP A 410 18.07 17.17 -17.26
CA ASP A 410 18.32 18.60 -17.51
C ASP A 410 17.06 19.33 -17.99
N SER A 411 16.31 18.74 -18.92
CA SER A 411 15.05 19.31 -19.39
C SER A 411 13.99 19.38 -18.30
N THR A 412 13.93 18.36 -17.41
CA THR A 412 13.02 18.38 -16.25
C THR A 412 13.41 19.49 -15.27
N VAL A 413 14.70 19.64 -14.97
CA VAL A 413 15.22 20.72 -14.11
C VAL A 413 14.90 22.08 -14.69
N GLN A 414 15.14 22.29 -15.98
CA GLN A 414 14.82 23.55 -16.66
C GLN A 414 13.33 23.88 -16.60
N TRP A 415 12.46 22.90 -16.87
CA TRP A 415 11.02 23.08 -16.78
C TRP A 415 10.58 23.42 -15.35
N ILE A 416 11.12 22.71 -14.33
CA ILE A 416 10.84 23.00 -12.92
C ILE A 416 11.25 24.43 -12.56
N ALA A 417 12.45 24.87 -12.96
CA ALA A 417 12.93 26.23 -12.71
C ALA A 417 11.97 27.28 -13.31
N GLN A 418 11.51 27.10 -14.54
CA GLN A 418 10.51 27.98 -15.16
C GLN A 418 9.19 28.04 -14.38
N GLN A 419 8.72 26.91 -13.81
CA GLN A 419 7.51 26.92 -13.00
C GLN A 419 7.74 27.66 -11.67
N VAL A 420 8.90 27.52 -11.05
CA VAL A 420 9.27 28.24 -9.82
C VAL A 420 9.39 29.75 -10.08
N GLU A 421 9.98 30.16 -11.20
CA GLU A 421 10.03 31.57 -11.63
C GLU A 421 8.61 32.13 -11.85
N ALA A 422 7.66 31.30 -12.27
CA ALA A 422 6.24 31.66 -12.40
C ALA A 422 5.47 31.59 -11.06
N GLU A 423 6.17 31.60 -9.94
CA GLU A 423 5.64 31.56 -8.57
C GLU A 423 4.76 30.32 -8.25
N ARG A 424 5.00 29.20 -8.96
CA ARG A 424 4.31 27.94 -8.73
C ARG A 424 5.14 27.02 -7.85
N GLN A 425 4.48 26.22 -7.04
CA GLN A 425 5.14 25.10 -6.33
C GLN A 425 5.01 23.81 -7.15
N VAL A 426 6.14 23.11 -7.29
CA VAL A 426 6.24 21.95 -8.19
C VAL A 426 6.30 20.64 -7.41
N ALA A 427 5.39 19.72 -7.71
CA ALA A 427 5.42 18.34 -7.23
C ALA A 427 6.04 17.44 -8.33
N CYS A 428 7.28 17.00 -8.15
CA CYS A 428 8.01 16.17 -9.12
C CYS A 428 7.98 14.71 -8.68
N SER A 429 7.22 13.89 -9.39
CA SER A 429 7.16 12.44 -9.16
C SER A 429 8.22 11.72 -9.99
N VAL A 430 9.05 10.94 -9.31
CA VAL A 430 10.11 10.13 -9.91
C VAL A 430 9.93 8.66 -9.53
N GLU A 431 10.48 7.77 -10.33
CA GLU A 431 10.43 6.33 -10.05
C GLU A 431 11.78 5.81 -9.51
N PHE A 432 12.88 6.34 -9.98
CA PHE A 432 14.22 5.89 -9.63
C PHE A 432 14.97 6.93 -8.80
N VAL A 433 15.59 6.48 -7.72
CA VAL A 433 16.34 7.39 -6.83
C VAL A 433 17.65 7.82 -7.48
N GLY A 434 18.55 6.90 -7.77
CA GLY A 434 19.90 7.22 -8.23
C GLY A 434 19.99 7.80 -9.65
N THR A 435 19.05 7.50 -10.54
CA THR A 435 19.08 7.97 -11.95
C THR A 435 18.07 9.07 -12.25
N ALA A 436 17.24 9.46 -11.27
CA ALA A 436 16.28 10.56 -11.46
C ALA A 436 16.23 11.48 -10.23
N ALA A 437 15.83 10.98 -9.04
CA ALA A 437 15.63 11.83 -7.86
C ALA A 437 16.92 12.59 -7.47
N ASP A 438 18.00 11.87 -7.19
CA ASP A 438 19.25 12.47 -6.76
C ASP A 438 19.79 13.47 -7.81
N PRO A 439 19.91 13.13 -9.12
CA PRO A 439 20.38 14.08 -10.12
C PRO A 439 19.50 15.34 -10.28
N ILE A 440 18.17 15.20 -10.19
CA ILE A 440 17.26 16.34 -10.27
C ILE A 440 17.46 17.27 -9.07
N VAL A 441 17.48 16.70 -7.86
CA VAL A 441 17.68 17.46 -6.61
C VAL A 441 19.00 18.18 -6.59
N ASP A 442 20.10 17.50 -6.96
CA ASP A 442 21.43 18.09 -6.95
C ASP A 442 21.53 19.28 -7.94
N ARG A 443 20.97 19.13 -9.15
CA ARG A 443 20.97 20.22 -10.15
C ARG A 443 20.08 21.40 -9.73
N LEU A 444 18.87 21.16 -9.19
CA LEU A 444 18.02 22.23 -8.68
C LEU A 444 18.70 23.00 -7.55
N ARG A 445 19.32 22.31 -6.59
CA ARG A 445 20.07 22.95 -5.50
C ARG A 445 21.27 23.74 -6.01
N ALA A 446 21.95 23.25 -7.03
CA ALA A 446 23.05 23.98 -7.67
C ALA A 446 22.62 25.30 -8.31
N THR A 447 21.34 25.45 -8.69
CA THR A 447 20.75 26.72 -9.18
C THR A 447 20.16 27.58 -8.04
N GLY A 448 20.30 27.17 -6.79
CA GLY A 448 19.79 27.91 -5.64
C GLY A 448 18.31 27.62 -5.33
N ILE A 449 17.67 26.64 -5.98
CA ILE A 449 16.29 26.28 -5.71
C ILE A 449 16.24 25.29 -4.53
N GLU A 450 15.52 25.67 -3.46
CA GLU A 450 15.27 24.78 -2.33
C GLU A 450 14.34 23.63 -2.71
N VAL A 451 14.73 22.41 -2.34
CA VAL A 451 14.00 21.17 -2.67
C VAL A 451 13.69 20.36 -1.43
N ALA A 452 12.42 20.08 -1.23
CA ALA A 452 11.94 19.07 -0.29
C ALA A 452 12.07 17.67 -0.90
N THR A 453 12.53 16.68 -0.11
CA THR A 453 12.87 15.35 -0.60
C THR A 453 12.11 14.26 0.15
N ILE A 454 11.20 13.56 -0.56
CA ILE A 454 10.36 12.51 0.01
C ILE A 454 10.61 11.19 -0.73
N TYR A 455 11.83 10.66 -0.59
CA TYR A 455 12.24 9.38 -1.20
C TYR A 455 13.37 8.72 -0.40
N GLY A 456 13.62 7.43 -0.66
CA GLY A 456 14.68 6.68 0.04
C GLY A 456 14.31 6.40 1.50
N GLN A 457 14.03 5.15 1.84
CA GLN A 457 13.61 4.74 3.18
C GLN A 457 14.61 5.16 4.27
N GLY A 458 14.14 5.97 5.24
CA GLY A 458 14.95 6.40 6.38
C GLY A 458 16.05 7.41 6.07
N ARG A 459 16.12 7.94 4.84
CA ARG A 459 17.15 8.92 4.41
C ARG A 459 16.80 10.34 4.83
N PHE A 460 15.50 10.64 4.92
CA PHE A 460 14.97 11.96 5.26
C PHE A 460 13.84 11.85 6.28
N ASP A 461 13.65 12.87 7.08
CA ASP A 461 12.43 13.05 7.86
C ASP A 461 11.30 13.50 6.91
N VAL A 462 10.44 12.57 6.57
CA VAL A 462 9.41 12.75 5.54
C VAL A 462 8.42 13.83 5.90
N GLU A 463 8.03 13.96 7.18
CA GLU A 463 7.10 15.00 7.63
C GLU A 463 7.76 16.38 7.65
N ALA A 464 8.99 16.48 8.13
CA ALA A 464 9.74 17.72 8.07
C ALA A 464 9.92 18.21 6.62
N GLU A 465 10.24 17.32 5.69
CA GLU A 465 10.35 17.66 4.26
C GLU A 465 8.98 18.04 3.66
N ARG A 466 7.91 17.34 4.01
CA ARG A 466 6.55 17.69 3.59
C ARG A 466 6.18 19.11 4.06
N LEU A 467 6.44 19.43 5.32
CA LEU A 467 6.18 20.74 5.89
C LEU A 467 7.02 21.85 5.23
N ARG A 468 8.27 21.58 4.84
CA ARG A 468 9.08 22.54 4.07
C ARG A 468 8.40 22.91 2.75
N PHE A 469 7.84 21.91 2.04
CA PHE A 469 7.08 22.16 0.81
C PHE A 469 5.76 22.87 1.12
N GLN A 470 4.96 22.37 2.06
CA GLN A 470 3.66 22.92 2.39
C GLN A 470 3.73 24.38 2.88
N THR A 471 4.76 24.76 3.63
CA THR A 471 4.96 26.15 4.09
C THR A 471 5.62 27.08 3.06
N GLY A 472 5.94 26.58 1.87
CA GLY A 472 6.59 27.37 0.82
C GLY A 472 8.11 27.57 1.01
N LYS A 473 8.71 27.02 2.07
CA LYS A 473 10.17 27.06 2.29
C LYS A 473 10.98 26.30 1.23
N ALA A 474 10.36 25.31 0.61
CA ALA A 474 10.89 24.61 -0.56
C ALA A 474 9.82 24.67 -1.65
N PRO A 475 10.04 25.42 -2.75
CA PRO A 475 9.08 25.51 -3.85
C PRO A 475 8.94 24.21 -4.66
N VAL A 476 9.86 23.29 -4.51
CA VAL A 476 9.87 22.00 -5.21
C VAL A 476 9.82 20.86 -4.22
N CYS A 477 9.00 19.84 -4.47
CA CYS A 477 9.01 18.56 -3.77
C CYS A 477 9.32 17.43 -4.76
N VAL A 478 10.46 16.75 -4.60
CA VAL A 478 10.80 15.55 -5.36
C VAL A 478 10.46 14.33 -4.52
N PHE A 479 9.63 13.44 -5.06
CA PHE A 479 9.15 12.27 -4.32
C PHE A 479 9.00 11.03 -5.21
N THR A 480 9.18 9.87 -4.62
CA THR A 480 8.76 8.58 -5.19
C THR A 480 7.30 8.32 -4.82
N THR A 481 6.68 7.28 -5.38
CA THR A 481 5.31 6.89 -4.99
C THR A 481 5.29 6.52 -3.52
N VAL A 482 4.82 7.44 -2.70
CA VAL A 482 4.62 7.26 -1.27
C VAL A 482 3.11 7.31 -1.04
N ALA A 483 2.57 6.31 -0.35
CA ALA A 483 1.17 6.33 0.02
C ALA A 483 0.87 7.49 0.99
N SER A 484 -0.33 8.04 0.89
CA SER A 484 -0.99 8.85 1.93
C SER A 484 -0.32 10.17 2.37
N ILE A 485 0.47 10.85 1.51
CA ILE A 485 0.89 12.24 1.77
C ILE A 485 -0.02 13.24 1.06
N SER A 486 -0.24 14.39 1.68
CA SER A 486 -0.94 15.54 1.09
C SER A 486 0.06 16.65 0.74
N LEU A 487 -0.08 17.21 -0.46
CA LEU A 487 0.77 18.28 -0.99
C LEU A 487 -0.08 19.39 -1.65
N HIS A 488 -1.40 19.46 -1.38
CA HIS A 488 -2.27 20.46 -2.01
C HIS A 488 -2.14 21.83 -1.37
N ALA A 489 -2.47 22.86 -2.12
CA ALA A 489 -2.45 24.24 -1.63
C ALA A 489 -3.53 24.47 -0.58
N GLY A 490 -3.24 25.34 0.40
CA GLY A 490 -4.24 25.76 1.40
C GLY A 490 -4.63 24.67 2.41
N GLU A 491 -3.88 23.55 2.51
CA GLU A 491 -4.11 22.53 3.52
C GLU A 491 -3.99 23.12 4.93
N THR A 492 -4.90 22.75 5.84
CA THR A 492 -4.73 23.05 7.26
C THR A 492 -3.63 22.15 7.82
N LEU A 493 -2.57 22.78 8.34
CA LEU A 493 -1.41 22.08 8.89
C LEU A 493 -1.60 21.84 10.39
N GLU A 494 -0.87 20.86 10.90
CA GLU A 494 -0.82 20.56 12.34
C GLU A 494 -0.46 21.81 13.15
N GLY A 495 -1.20 22.06 14.23
CA GLY A 495 -1.04 23.28 15.05
C GLY A 495 -1.77 24.51 14.52
N GLY A 496 -2.71 24.39 13.56
CA GLY A 496 -3.58 25.45 13.07
C GLY A 496 -2.95 26.39 12.03
N GLY A 497 -1.75 26.05 11.52
CA GLY A 497 -1.15 26.75 10.39
C GLY A 497 -1.82 26.36 9.06
N GLN A 498 -1.72 27.22 8.04
CA GLN A 498 -2.16 26.91 6.70
C GLN A 498 -0.98 26.69 5.75
N ALA A 499 -1.12 25.73 4.84
CA ALA A 499 -0.19 25.56 3.76
C ALA A 499 -0.17 26.78 2.84
N SER A 500 0.94 26.98 2.15
CA SER A 500 1.06 27.99 1.09
C SER A 500 -0.10 27.83 0.09
N THR A 501 -0.66 28.96 -0.32
CA THR A 501 -1.71 29.05 -1.34
C THR A 501 -1.17 29.16 -2.77
N ALA A 502 0.17 29.16 -2.94
CA ALA A 502 0.79 29.19 -4.26
C ALA A 502 0.25 28.06 -5.15
N PRO A 503 -0.05 28.32 -6.42
CA PRO A 503 -0.58 27.32 -7.34
C PRO A 503 0.35 26.10 -7.43
N ARG A 504 -0.23 24.89 -7.36
CA ARG A 504 0.51 23.64 -7.51
C ARG A 504 0.54 23.21 -8.98
N VAL A 505 1.66 22.67 -9.39
CA VAL A 505 1.81 21.98 -10.67
C VAL A 505 2.60 20.70 -10.46
N GLY A 506 2.23 19.65 -11.17
CA GLY A 506 2.89 18.36 -11.06
C GLY A 506 3.63 17.94 -12.32
N ILE A 507 4.71 17.18 -12.17
CA ILE A 507 5.41 16.54 -13.28
C ILE A 507 5.73 15.08 -12.92
N PHE A 508 5.39 14.18 -13.82
CA PHE A 508 5.99 12.85 -13.88
C PHE A 508 7.25 12.94 -14.73
N HIS A 509 8.39 12.80 -14.09
CA HIS A 509 9.66 12.74 -14.81
C HIS A 509 9.76 11.55 -15.76
N GLN A 510 9.05 10.48 -15.44
CA GLN A 510 8.95 9.27 -16.25
C GLN A 510 7.49 8.81 -16.30
N ALA A 511 7.03 8.42 -17.49
CA ALA A 511 5.71 7.82 -17.63
C ALA A 511 5.63 6.53 -16.81
N ARG A 512 4.51 6.35 -16.09
CA ARG A 512 4.16 5.12 -15.38
C ARG A 512 3.14 4.36 -16.21
N PHE A 513 3.17 3.04 -16.09
CA PHE A 513 2.20 2.22 -16.82
C PHE A 513 0.87 2.07 -16.07
N SER A 514 0.85 2.35 -14.76
CA SER A 514 -0.34 2.27 -13.91
C SER A 514 -1.08 3.60 -13.84
N GLY A 515 -2.30 3.66 -14.38
CA GLY A 515 -3.20 4.80 -14.22
C GLY A 515 -3.60 5.00 -12.76
N ILE A 516 -3.76 3.92 -12.01
CA ILE A 516 -4.04 3.91 -10.58
C ILE A 516 -2.93 4.62 -9.79
N ALA A 517 -1.68 4.21 -10.00
CA ALA A 517 -0.54 4.87 -9.36
C ALA A 517 -0.43 6.34 -9.81
N GLY A 518 -0.73 6.62 -11.08
CA GLY A 518 -0.81 7.96 -11.62
C GLY A 518 -1.85 8.82 -10.86
N ARG A 519 -3.06 8.32 -10.65
CA ARG A 519 -4.12 9.02 -9.91
C ARG A 519 -3.77 9.22 -8.44
N GLN A 520 -3.21 8.24 -7.78
CA GLN A 520 -2.72 8.41 -6.42
C GLN A 520 -1.67 9.52 -6.30
N VAL A 521 -0.80 9.66 -7.30
CA VAL A 521 0.20 10.72 -7.36
C VAL A 521 -0.44 12.07 -7.63
N THR A 522 -1.28 12.20 -8.65
CA THR A 522 -1.93 13.47 -9.01
C THR A 522 -2.89 13.97 -7.92
N GLY A 523 -3.61 13.07 -7.26
CA GLY A 523 -4.51 13.37 -6.14
C GLY A 523 -3.82 13.89 -4.87
N ARG A 524 -2.47 13.99 -4.85
CA ARG A 524 -1.74 14.63 -3.75
C ARG A 524 -1.82 16.14 -3.79
N THR A 525 -1.91 16.72 -4.97
CA THR A 525 -1.96 18.16 -5.21
C THR A 525 -3.31 18.62 -5.75
N HIS A 526 -4.00 17.75 -6.54
CA HIS A 526 -5.31 18.04 -7.12
C HIS A 526 -6.41 17.49 -6.20
N ARG A 527 -6.82 18.30 -5.24
CA ARG A 527 -7.85 17.96 -4.24
C ARG A 527 -8.38 19.20 -3.54
N ASP A 528 -9.49 19.08 -2.85
CA ASP A 528 -10.11 20.14 -2.04
C ASP A 528 -10.35 21.42 -2.84
N HIS A 529 -10.87 21.29 -4.07
CA HIS A 529 -11.12 22.37 -5.03
C HIS A 529 -9.84 23.11 -5.49
N GLN A 530 -8.66 22.60 -5.15
CA GLN A 530 -7.38 23.10 -5.66
C GLN A 530 -7.03 22.38 -6.96
N VAL A 531 -7.10 23.11 -8.08
CA VAL A 531 -6.75 22.57 -9.39
C VAL A 531 -5.23 22.55 -9.55
N SER A 532 -4.66 21.38 -9.77
CA SER A 532 -3.23 21.19 -10.00
C SER A 532 -3.03 20.44 -11.32
N PRO A 533 -2.60 21.12 -12.40
CA PRO A 533 -2.28 20.45 -13.65
C PRO A 533 -1.04 19.58 -13.50
N TRP A 534 -1.04 18.44 -14.21
CA TRP A 534 0.06 17.49 -14.22
C TRP A 534 0.59 17.28 -15.65
N TYR A 535 1.89 17.08 -15.76
CA TYR A 535 2.59 16.85 -17.00
C TYR A 535 3.37 15.53 -16.96
N ILE A 536 3.41 14.82 -18.09
CA ILE A 536 4.20 13.59 -18.23
C ILE A 536 5.34 13.89 -19.20
N ALA A 537 6.57 13.97 -18.69
CA ALA A 537 7.74 14.17 -19.52
C ALA A 537 8.08 12.91 -20.32
N TYR A 538 8.29 13.06 -21.62
CA TYR A 538 8.69 11.98 -22.51
C TYR A 538 9.65 12.50 -23.60
N ALA A 539 10.54 11.64 -24.07
CA ALA A 539 11.40 11.96 -25.20
C ALA A 539 10.57 12.01 -26.48
N GLN A 540 10.58 13.17 -27.16
CA GLN A 540 9.83 13.40 -28.38
C GLN A 540 10.31 12.48 -29.52
N ASP A 541 9.40 12.06 -30.40
CA ASP A 541 9.66 11.14 -31.51
C ASP A 541 10.31 9.81 -31.09
N THR A 542 9.91 9.29 -29.93
CA THR A 542 10.32 7.99 -29.41
C THR A 542 9.14 7.15 -28.97
N VAL A 543 9.40 5.90 -28.60
CA VAL A 543 8.38 4.98 -28.05
C VAL A 543 7.71 5.54 -26.77
N GLU A 544 8.39 6.42 -26.03
CA GLU A 544 7.85 7.01 -24.81
C GLU A 544 6.65 7.93 -25.06
N GLU A 545 6.52 8.50 -26.26
CA GLU A 545 5.35 9.28 -26.64
C GLU A 545 4.07 8.45 -26.57
N GLN A 546 4.11 7.23 -27.10
CA GLN A 546 2.99 6.31 -27.02
C GLN A 546 2.66 5.92 -25.58
N VAL A 547 3.69 5.63 -24.77
CA VAL A 547 3.54 5.31 -23.35
C VAL A 547 2.91 6.47 -22.60
N SER A 548 3.33 7.71 -22.89
CA SER A 548 2.76 8.92 -22.28
C SER A 548 1.27 9.08 -22.61
N LYS A 549 0.88 8.90 -23.88
CA LYS A 549 -0.52 8.95 -24.33
C LYS A 549 -1.39 7.94 -23.58
N VAL A 550 -0.94 6.69 -23.54
CA VAL A 550 -1.66 5.62 -22.84
C VAL A 550 -1.76 5.90 -21.33
N MET A 551 -0.72 6.46 -20.71
CA MET A 551 -0.78 6.84 -19.30
C MET A 551 -1.82 7.94 -19.05
N VAL A 552 -1.89 8.96 -19.91
CA VAL A 552 -2.92 10.02 -19.82
C VAL A 552 -4.32 9.41 -19.91
N GLU A 553 -4.56 8.55 -20.91
CA GLU A 553 -5.83 7.86 -21.08
C GLU A 553 -6.19 7.00 -19.87
N ARG A 554 -5.24 6.22 -19.34
CA ARG A 554 -5.45 5.37 -18.15
C ARG A 554 -5.72 6.18 -16.89
N ILE A 555 -5.04 7.30 -16.69
CA ILE A 555 -5.33 8.18 -15.54
C ILE A 555 -6.73 8.78 -15.68
N ALA A 556 -7.15 9.15 -16.88
CA ALA A 556 -8.50 9.65 -17.13
C ALA A 556 -9.57 8.55 -16.95
N ALA A 557 -9.32 7.35 -17.47
CA ALA A 557 -10.26 6.23 -17.41
C ALA A 557 -10.35 5.57 -16.02
N ALA A 558 -9.35 5.72 -15.16
CA ALA A 558 -9.33 5.07 -13.83
C ALA A 558 -10.45 5.55 -12.90
N SER A 559 -11.22 6.62 -13.25
CA SER A 559 -12.43 7.03 -12.52
C SER A 559 -13.60 6.04 -12.66
N ASP A 560 -13.66 5.27 -13.74
CA ASP A 560 -14.84 4.50 -14.09
C ASP A 560 -14.73 3.02 -13.77
N THR A 561 -13.55 2.52 -13.38
CA THR A 561 -13.33 1.08 -13.27
C THR A 561 -12.68 0.68 -11.93
N VAL A 562 -13.42 -0.04 -11.12
CA VAL A 562 -12.86 -1.02 -10.21
C VAL A 562 -12.26 -2.11 -11.10
N GLY A 563 -10.95 -2.06 -11.36
CA GLY A 563 -10.24 -3.15 -12.03
C GLY A 563 -9.69 -2.93 -13.46
N GLY A 564 -9.42 -1.71 -13.91
CA GLY A 564 -9.03 -1.45 -15.30
C GLY A 564 -7.54 -1.29 -15.62
N ASP A 565 -6.62 -1.56 -14.69
CA ASP A 565 -5.21 -1.20 -14.90
C ASP A 565 -4.25 -2.36 -14.56
N THR A 566 -3.98 -3.19 -15.56
CA THR A 566 -2.93 -4.21 -15.44
C THR A 566 -1.59 -3.63 -15.85
N GLU A 567 -0.70 -3.41 -14.90
CA GLU A 567 0.75 -3.32 -15.19
C GLU A 567 1.29 -4.72 -15.52
N SER A 568 0.73 -5.39 -16.52
CA SER A 568 1.39 -6.61 -16.98
C SER A 568 2.62 -6.19 -17.79
N LEU A 569 3.70 -6.92 -17.62
CA LEU A 569 4.91 -6.71 -18.43
C LEU A 569 4.59 -6.90 -19.93
N GLU A 570 3.53 -7.63 -20.24
CA GLU A 570 2.97 -7.87 -21.56
C GLU A 570 2.36 -6.60 -22.16
N ASP A 571 1.53 -5.89 -21.39
CA ASP A 571 0.96 -4.61 -21.83
C ASP A 571 2.05 -3.58 -22.08
N VAL A 572 3.05 -3.54 -21.19
CA VAL A 572 4.21 -2.67 -21.33
C VAL A 572 5.04 -3.03 -22.57
N ALA A 573 5.29 -4.32 -22.80
CA ALA A 573 6.05 -4.78 -23.96
C ALA A 573 5.29 -4.58 -25.28
N GLN A 574 3.98 -4.77 -25.27
CA GLN A 574 3.11 -4.48 -26.41
C GLN A 574 3.09 -2.99 -26.74
N LEU A 575 2.96 -2.12 -25.74
CA LEU A 575 3.07 -0.67 -25.89
C LEU A 575 4.41 -0.21 -26.43
N LEU A 576 5.48 -0.90 -26.04
CA LEU A 576 6.84 -0.64 -26.52
C LEU A 576 7.12 -1.30 -27.89
N GLY A 577 6.11 -1.94 -28.54
CA GLY A 577 6.31 -2.61 -29.83
C GLY A 577 7.20 -3.87 -29.72
N ALA A 578 7.44 -4.37 -28.52
CA ALA A 578 8.14 -5.61 -28.27
C ALA A 578 7.10 -6.71 -28.02
N ASP A 579 6.80 -7.54 -29.02
CA ASP A 579 5.93 -8.71 -28.87
C ASP A 579 6.41 -9.58 -27.71
N TRP A 580 5.54 -9.80 -26.75
CA TRP A 580 5.93 -10.38 -25.49
C TRP A 580 5.55 -11.87 -25.30
N LEU A 581 6.13 -12.48 -24.25
CA LEU A 581 6.00 -13.88 -23.84
C LEU A 581 4.57 -14.33 -23.54
N PRO A 582 4.23 -15.61 -23.72
CA PRO A 582 2.91 -16.13 -23.46
C PRO A 582 2.48 -15.92 -22.00
N THR A 583 1.24 -15.50 -21.83
CA THR A 583 0.50 -15.41 -20.57
C THR A 583 0.71 -16.66 -19.72
N GLY A 584 1.34 -16.55 -18.59
CA GLY A 584 1.56 -17.67 -17.67
C GLY A 584 2.97 -17.76 -17.06
N ALA A 585 3.90 -16.92 -17.51
CA ALA A 585 5.25 -16.88 -16.94
C ALA A 585 5.42 -15.86 -15.79
N LEU A 586 4.34 -15.17 -15.34
CA LEU A 586 4.41 -13.98 -14.50
C LEU A 586 4.00 -14.19 -13.02
N THR A 587 3.79 -15.43 -12.58
CA THR A 587 3.32 -15.69 -11.20
C THR A 587 4.41 -16.11 -10.21
N GLU A 588 5.68 -16.08 -10.57
CA GLU A 588 6.78 -16.32 -9.64
C GLU A 588 7.68 -15.10 -9.49
N GLY A 589 7.46 -14.35 -8.37
CA GLY A 589 8.33 -13.29 -7.89
C GLY A 589 7.81 -12.67 -6.61
#